data_6d486c4455c1695fc24a5391cc28a853
#
_entry.id   6d486c4455c1695fc24a5391cc28a853
#
_cell.length_a   1.000
_cell.length_b   1.000
_cell.length_c   1.000
_cell.angle_alpha   90.00
_cell.angle_beta   90.00
_cell.angle_gamma   90.00
#
_symmetry.space_group_name_H-M   'P 1'
#
loop_
_entity.id
_entity.type
_entity.pdbx_description
1 polymer ?
#
loop_
_entity_poly.entity_id
_entity_poly.type
_entity_poly.pdbx_seq_one_letter_code
_entity_poly.pdbx_strand_id
1 'polypeptide(L)'
;AMQLIRDYQNAEDYVDSEQYTEAIAALKQLRDRVTDKDSTMYKSIEDLLSKAQSAQSDSAFASDLEEAQGYLEDDKLDAASGKLDSLEQDSSLTDEQRKQVEDMKNKLQSAKDSAQQQQENEQKKSERKQAFSSEMDELESDDLKISSANAEDELAMTASSFEQWDELLSEMYDYLAGVLNADRYASEEENYKKWVAERDSGAENAASATEDSTQKQLASYSFKQSYTKARCDKLLDMM
;
A
#
# COMPACT_ATOMS: atom_id res chain seq x y z
N ALA A 1 -17.14 -58.49 25.79
CA ALA A 1 -17.93 -57.91 24.69
C ALA A 1 -18.57 -56.58 25.05
N MET A 2 -19.35 -56.45 26.15
CA MET A 2 -20.02 -55.20 26.55
C MET A 2 -19.07 -54.01 26.80
N GLN A 3 -17.89 -54.23 27.39
CA GLN A 3 -16.94 -53.17 27.65
C GLN A 3 -16.34 -52.59 26.33
N LEU A 4 -16.03 -53.45 25.35
CA LEU A 4 -15.53 -53.00 24.04
C LEU A 4 -16.55 -52.14 23.28
N ILE A 5 -17.82 -52.51 23.37
CA ILE A 5 -18.93 -51.72 22.74
C ILE A 5 -19.04 -50.35 23.39
N ARG A 6 -18.98 -50.28 24.72
CA ARG A 6 -19.04 -49.01 25.45
C ARG A 6 -17.83 -48.11 25.13
N ASP A 7 -16.63 -48.70 25.10
CA ASP A 7 -15.40 -47.98 24.80
C ASP A 7 -15.42 -47.45 23.33
N TYR A 8 -16.03 -48.22 22.41
CA TYR A 8 -16.21 -47.77 21.03
C TYR A 8 -17.21 -46.60 20.94
N GLN A 9 -18.33 -46.68 21.65
CA GLN A 9 -19.31 -45.58 21.72
C GLN A 9 -18.68 -44.30 22.28
N ASN A 10 -17.86 -44.40 23.33
CA ASN A 10 -17.13 -43.24 23.85
C ASN A 10 -16.18 -42.64 22.80
N ALA A 11 -15.56 -43.47 21.97
CA ALA A 11 -14.71 -42.97 20.89
C ALA A 11 -15.51 -42.30 19.76
N GLU A 12 -16.74 -42.79 19.46
CA GLU A 12 -17.68 -42.13 18.57
C GLU A 12 -18.07 -40.74 19.13
N ASP A 13 -18.41 -40.68 20.43
CA ASP A 13 -18.74 -39.38 21.10
C ASP A 13 -17.59 -38.37 21.01
N TYR A 14 -16.35 -38.83 21.12
CA TYR A 14 -15.17 -37.96 20.90
C TYR A 14 -15.09 -37.45 19.46
N VAL A 15 -15.35 -38.30 18.46
CA VAL A 15 -15.37 -37.87 17.06
C VAL A 15 -16.47 -36.83 16.80
N ASP A 16 -17.66 -37.07 17.30
CA ASP A 16 -18.83 -36.20 17.14
C ASP A 16 -18.68 -34.87 17.88
N SER A 17 -17.84 -34.84 18.92
CA SER A 17 -17.48 -33.63 19.66
C SER A 17 -16.20 -32.96 19.14
N GLU A 18 -15.67 -33.36 17.98
CA GLU A 18 -14.45 -32.86 17.34
C GLU A 18 -13.17 -33.02 18.21
N GLN A 19 -13.21 -33.90 19.22
CA GLN A 19 -12.08 -34.25 20.09
C GLN A 19 -11.26 -35.37 19.43
N TYR A 20 -10.68 -35.05 18.25
CA TYR A 20 -10.06 -36.06 17.38
C TYR A 20 -8.82 -36.71 18.01
N THR A 21 -8.06 -35.97 18.80
CA THR A 21 -6.86 -36.50 19.48
C THR A 21 -7.24 -37.59 20.47
N GLU A 22 -8.28 -37.37 21.27
CA GLU A 22 -8.82 -38.29 22.25
C GLU A 22 -9.47 -39.49 21.55
N ALA A 23 -10.24 -39.24 20.48
CA ALA A 23 -10.84 -40.26 19.65
C ALA A 23 -9.79 -41.25 19.09
N ILE A 24 -8.75 -40.69 18.45
CA ILE A 24 -7.65 -41.48 17.85
C ILE A 24 -6.92 -42.31 18.90
N ALA A 25 -6.63 -41.71 20.07
CA ALA A 25 -5.99 -42.45 21.17
C ALA A 25 -6.86 -43.61 21.68
N ALA A 26 -8.13 -43.37 21.91
CA ALA A 26 -9.09 -44.37 22.35
C ALA A 26 -9.25 -45.50 21.31
N LEU A 27 -9.39 -45.15 20.03
CA LEU A 27 -9.57 -46.12 18.94
C LEU A 27 -8.31 -46.98 18.74
N LYS A 28 -7.09 -46.42 18.86
CA LYS A 28 -5.86 -47.21 18.81
C LYS A 28 -5.79 -48.21 19.94
N GLN A 29 -6.13 -47.82 21.17
CA GLN A 29 -6.19 -48.75 22.32
C GLN A 29 -7.25 -49.84 22.14
N LEU A 30 -8.42 -49.49 21.59
CA LEU A 30 -9.48 -50.47 21.26
C LEU A 30 -9.02 -51.45 20.21
N ARG A 31 -8.39 -50.98 19.13
CA ARG A 31 -7.87 -51.82 18.06
C ARG A 31 -6.89 -52.85 18.57
N ASP A 32 -5.97 -52.45 19.47
CA ASP A 32 -4.94 -53.34 20.03
C ASP A 32 -5.52 -54.42 20.95
N ARG A 33 -6.75 -54.20 21.48
CA ARG A 33 -7.47 -55.16 22.32
C ARG A 33 -8.31 -56.17 21.51
N VAL A 34 -8.56 -55.92 20.25
CA VAL A 34 -9.32 -56.82 19.36
C VAL A 34 -8.35 -57.78 18.67
N THR A 35 -8.35 -59.04 19.07
CA THR A 35 -7.42 -60.05 18.53
C THR A 35 -7.84 -60.59 17.16
N ASP A 36 -9.18 -60.62 16.89
CA ASP A 36 -9.72 -61.05 15.59
C ASP A 36 -9.82 -59.85 14.62
N LYS A 37 -8.87 -59.76 13.72
CA LYS A 37 -8.78 -58.72 12.72
C LYS A 37 -9.80 -58.77 11.60
N ASP A 38 -10.45 -59.94 11.45
CA ASP A 38 -11.52 -60.12 10.47
C ASP A 38 -12.88 -59.79 11.02
N SER A 39 -12.99 -59.57 12.33
CA SER A 39 -14.24 -59.21 13.00
C SER A 39 -14.84 -57.89 12.51
N THR A 40 -16.16 -57.81 12.53
CA THR A 40 -16.87 -56.57 12.22
C THR A 40 -16.43 -55.43 13.14
N MET A 41 -16.18 -55.71 14.43
CA MET A 41 -15.73 -54.73 15.40
C MET A 41 -14.35 -54.13 15.02
N TYR A 42 -13.40 -54.99 14.62
CA TYR A 42 -12.07 -54.50 14.17
C TYR A 42 -12.20 -53.56 12.96
N LYS A 43 -12.99 -53.95 11.97
CA LYS A 43 -13.24 -53.12 10.77
C LYS A 43 -13.90 -51.80 11.14
N SER A 44 -14.91 -51.78 12.01
CA SER A 44 -15.57 -50.56 12.48
C SER A 44 -14.59 -49.64 13.21
N ILE A 45 -13.66 -50.17 14.01
CA ILE A 45 -12.62 -49.39 14.68
C ILE A 45 -11.64 -48.76 13.66
N GLU A 46 -11.19 -49.52 12.66
CA GLU A 46 -10.28 -49.00 11.61
C GLU A 46 -10.98 -47.93 10.78
N ASP A 47 -12.25 -48.13 10.40
CA ASP A 47 -13.03 -47.13 9.64
C ASP A 47 -13.19 -45.81 10.43
N LEU A 48 -13.55 -45.92 11.73
CA LEU A 48 -13.71 -44.74 12.58
C LEU A 48 -12.39 -44.08 12.89
N LEU A 49 -11.31 -44.84 13.06
CA LEU A 49 -9.94 -44.31 13.23
C LEU A 49 -9.49 -43.55 12.01
N SER A 50 -9.70 -44.10 10.82
CA SER A 50 -9.40 -43.42 9.55
C SER A 50 -10.17 -42.10 9.40
N LYS A 51 -11.50 -42.15 9.73
CA LYS A 51 -12.37 -40.96 9.73
C LYS A 51 -11.88 -39.89 10.71
N ALA A 52 -11.53 -40.29 11.95
CA ALA A 52 -11.04 -39.36 12.96
C ALA A 52 -9.70 -38.71 12.56
N GLN A 53 -8.78 -39.48 11.96
CA GLN A 53 -7.50 -38.99 11.47
C GLN A 53 -7.68 -38.00 10.30
N SER A 54 -8.57 -38.34 9.34
CA SER A 54 -8.88 -37.42 8.25
C SER A 54 -9.48 -36.10 8.77
N ALA A 55 -10.49 -36.21 9.65
CA ALA A 55 -11.14 -35.03 10.24
C ALA A 55 -10.16 -34.16 11.05
N GLN A 56 -9.20 -34.77 11.78
CA GLN A 56 -8.15 -34.04 12.47
C GLN A 56 -7.24 -33.26 11.50
N SER A 57 -6.84 -33.91 10.39
CA SER A 57 -6.03 -33.29 9.36
C SER A 57 -6.77 -32.14 8.67
N ASP A 58 -8.06 -32.35 8.35
CA ASP A 58 -8.90 -31.32 7.73
C ASP A 58 -9.10 -30.10 8.64
N SER A 59 -9.31 -30.35 9.94
CA SER A 59 -9.44 -29.27 10.94
C SER A 59 -8.14 -28.49 11.11
N ALA A 60 -6.98 -29.17 11.14
CA ALA A 60 -5.68 -28.53 11.22
C ALA A 60 -5.41 -27.68 9.96
N PHE A 61 -5.69 -28.24 8.78
CA PHE A 61 -5.57 -27.52 7.52
C PHE A 61 -6.45 -26.26 7.49
N ALA A 62 -7.72 -26.38 7.90
CA ALA A 62 -8.64 -25.24 7.94
C ALA A 62 -8.14 -24.13 8.87
N SER A 63 -7.64 -24.47 10.05
CA SER A 63 -7.05 -23.53 11.00
C SER A 63 -5.81 -22.83 10.43
N ASP A 64 -4.92 -23.59 9.78
CA ASP A 64 -3.71 -23.05 9.17
C ASP A 64 -4.00 -22.14 7.99
N LEU A 65 -5.01 -22.44 7.18
CA LEU A 65 -5.45 -21.61 6.07
C LEU A 65 -6.11 -20.32 6.58
N GLU A 66 -6.93 -20.40 7.64
CA GLU A 66 -7.52 -19.24 8.29
C GLU A 66 -6.45 -18.30 8.88
N GLU A 67 -5.42 -18.87 9.52
CA GLU A 67 -4.29 -18.09 10.01
C GLU A 67 -3.53 -17.37 8.87
N ALA A 68 -3.30 -18.06 7.75
CA ALA A 68 -2.69 -17.45 6.57
C ALA A 68 -3.56 -16.31 6.00
N GLN A 69 -4.87 -16.48 5.98
CA GLN A 69 -5.81 -15.43 5.58
C GLN A 69 -5.76 -14.25 6.54
N GLY A 70 -5.74 -14.47 7.84
CA GLY A 70 -5.61 -13.42 8.86
C GLY A 70 -4.31 -12.62 8.69
N TYR A 71 -3.20 -13.26 8.35
CA TYR A 71 -1.96 -12.56 8.02
C TYR A 71 -2.08 -11.70 6.77
N LEU A 72 -2.82 -12.13 5.74
CA LEU A 72 -3.09 -11.33 4.55
C LEU A 72 -3.95 -10.10 4.86
N GLU A 73 -4.98 -10.26 5.68
CA GLU A 73 -5.87 -9.17 6.10
C GLU A 73 -5.15 -8.13 6.98
N ASP A 74 -4.16 -8.58 7.77
CA ASP A 74 -3.30 -7.74 8.60
C ASP A 74 -2.10 -7.14 7.85
N ASP A 75 -1.99 -7.35 6.53
CA ASP A 75 -0.87 -6.93 5.67
C ASP A 75 0.50 -7.52 6.08
N LYS A 76 0.48 -8.67 6.79
CA LYS A 76 1.67 -9.43 7.22
C LYS A 76 2.11 -10.42 6.13
N LEU A 77 2.50 -9.91 4.97
CA LEU A 77 2.71 -10.71 3.74
C LEU A 77 3.79 -11.78 3.87
N ASP A 78 4.85 -11.54 4.65
CA ASP A 78 5.90 -12.54 4.88
C ASP A 78 5.43 -13.68 5.78
N ALA A 79 4.61 -13.38 6.81
CA ALA A 79 4.02 -14.40 7.67
C ALA A 79 3.02 -15.27 6.88
N ALA A 80 2.16 -14.64 6.06
CA ALA A 80 1.27 -15.34 5.15
C ALA A 80 2.04 -16.26 4.18
N SER A 81 3.15 -15.76 3.61
CA SER A 81 4.01 -16.55 2.72
C SER A 81 4.56 -17.78 3.43
N GLY A 82 5.15 -17.62 4.61
CA GLY A 82 5.73 -18.72 5.37
C GLY A 82 4.70 -19.79 5.75
N LYS A 83 3.47 -19.37 6.12
CA LYS A 83 2.37 -20.29 6.44
C LYS A 83 1.91 -21.07 5.22
N LEU A 84 1.70 -20.41 4.08
CA LEU A 84 1.27 -21.05 2.83
C LEU A 84 2.36 -21.96 2.25
N ASP A 85 3.63 -21.60 2.37
CA ASP A 85 4.74 -22.47 1.95
C ASP A 85 4.84 -23.73 2.81
N SER A 86 4.53 -23.63 4.11
CA SER A 86 4.45 -24.78 5.02
C SER A 86 3.29 -25.71 4.63
N LEU A 87 2.11 -25.16 4.32
CA LEU A 87 0.97 -25.93 3.84
C LEU A 87 1.26 -26.61 2.50
N GLU A 88 1.91 -25.93 1.55
CA GLU A 88 2.24 -26.50 0.25
C GLU A 88 3.15 -27.72 0.33
N GLN A 89 4.02 -27.76 1.34
CA GLN A 89 4.93 -28.90 1.58
C GLN A 89 4.24 -30.12 2.20
N ASP A 90 3.02 -29.97 2.68
CA ASP A 90 2.27 -31.11 3.24
C ASP A 90 1.81 -32.05 2.13
N SER A 91 2.44 -33.23 2.10
CA SER A 91 2.13 -34.28 1.13
C SER A 91 0.76 -34.95 1.35
N SER A 92 0.16 -34.75 2.51
CA SER A 92 -1.13 -35.36 2.88
C SER A 92 -2.34 -34.58 2.38
N LEU A 93 -2.15 -33.36 1.84
CA LEU A 93 -3.24 -32.54 1.33
C LEU A 93 -3.96 -33.20 0.15
N THR A 94 -5.29 -33.08 0.16
CA THR A 94 -6.15 -33.43 -0.98
C THR A 94 -5.95 -32.43 -2.14
N ASP A 95 -6.40 -32.81 -3.33
CA ASP A 95 -6.34 -31.91 -4.50
C ASP A 95 -7.14 -30.63 -4.28
N GLU A 96 -8.28 -30.70 -3.56
CA GLU A 96 -9.09 -29.54 -3.22
C GLU A 96 -8.35 -28.60 -2.24
N GLN A 97 -7.70 -29.16 -1.22
CA GLN A 97 -6.89 -28.38 -0.27
C GLN A 97 -5.69 -27.73 -0.94
N ARG A 98 -5.01 -28.44 -1.87
CA ARG A 98 -3.92 -27.87 -2.69
C ARG A 98 -4.38 -26.67 -3.51
N LYS A 99 -5.56 -26.79 -4.11
CA LYS A 99 -6.17 -25.70 -4.85
C LYS A 99 -6.47 -24.49 -3.96
N GLN A 100 -6.97 -24.70 -2.75
CA GLN A 100 -7.21 -23.61 -1.79
C GLN A 100 -5.90 -22.90 -1.40
N VAL A 101 -4.81 -23.64 -1.20
CA VAL A 101 -3.48 -23.06 -0.96
C VAL A 101 -3.01 -22.25 -2.16
N GLU A 102 -3.16 -22.77 -3.39
CA GLU A 102 -2.81 -22.07 -4.63
C GLU A 102 -3.61 -20.77 -4.79
N ASP A 103 -4.92 -20.81 -4.58
CA ASP A 103 -5.79 -19.63 -4.64
C ASP A 103 -5.37 -18.55 -3.61
N MET A 104 -4.97 -19.00 -2.40
CA MET A 104 -4.47 -18.08 -1.38
C MET A 104 -3.10 -17.51 -1.73
N LYS A 105 -2.20 -18.30 -2.33
CA LYS A 105 -0.90 -17.84 -2.84
C LYS A 105 -1.07 -16.81 -3.97
N ASN A 106 -2.06 -16.96 -4.83
CA ASN A 106 -2.39 -15.97 -5.86
C ASN A 106 -2.87 -14.65 -5.24
N LYS A 107 -3.67 -14.68 -4.18
CA LYS A 107 -4.05 -13.48 -3.43
C LYS A 107 -2.83 -12.82 -2.76
N LEU A 108 -1.96 -13.62 -2.14
CA LEU A 108 -0.71 -13.12 -1.56
C LEU A 108 0.17 -12.42 -2.59
N GLN A 109 0.33 -13.02 -3.78
CA GLN A 109 1.11 -12.41 -4.85
C GLN A 109 0.52 -11.07 -5.30
N SER A 110 -0.81 -11.01 -5.48
CA SER A 110 -1.50 -9.77 -5.82
C SER A 110 -1.34 -8.69 -4.74
N ALA A 111 -1.35 -9.06 -3.46
CA ALA A 111 -1.10 -8.14 -2.36
C ALA A 111 0.35 -7.64 -2.35
N LYS A 112 1.34 -8.52 -2.58
CA LYS A 112 2.76 -8.14 -2.71
C LYS A 112 2.99 -7.18 -3.87
N ASP A 113 2.40 -7.46 -5.04
CA ASP A 113 2.53 -6.61 -6.23
C ASP A 113 1.92 -5.22 -5.97
N SER A 114 0.77 -5.17 -5.28
CA SER A 114 0.11 -3.92 -4.90
C SER A 114 0.96 -3.12 -3.90
N ALA A 115 1.52 -3.77 -2.88
CA ALA A 115 2.39 -3.12 -1.89
C ALA A 115 3.67 -2.57 -2.53
N GLN A 116 4.29 -3.34 -3.43
CA GLN A 116 5.45 -2.90 -4.19
C GLN A 116 5.13 -1.69 -5.07
N GLN A 117 4.01 -1.73 -5.79
CA GLN A 117 3.59 -0.61 -6.64
C GLN A 117 3.32 0.66 -5.83
N GLN A 118 2.71 0.53 -4.64
CA GLN A 118 2.51 1.66 -3.73
C GLN A 118 3.86 2.23 -3.27
N GLN A 119 4.80 1.39 -2.87
CA GLN A 119 6.14 1.82 -2.45
C GLN A 119 6.88 2.54 -3.58
N GLU A 120 6.86 2.01 -4.81
CA GLU A 120 7.47 2.64 -5.98
C GLU A 120 6.83 4.01 -6.29
N ASN A 121 5.50 4.12 -6.15
CA ASN A 121 4.80 5.38 -6.36
C ASN A 121 5.17 6.43 -5.30
N GLU A 122 5.23 6.04 -4.02
CA GLU A 122 5.66 6.94 -2.95
C GLU A 122 7.13 7.36 -3.10
N GLN A 123 7.99 6.46 -3.54
CA GLN A 123 9.39 6.79 -3.83
C GLN A 123 9.49 7.81 -4.97
N LYS A 124 8.82 7.57 -6.10
CA LYS A 124 8.80 8.51 -7.25
C LYS A 124 8.25 9.87 -6.84
N LYS A 125 7.22 9.91 -6.00
CA LYS A 125 6.65 11.13 -5.45
C LYS A 125 7.68 11.88 -4.60
N SER A 126 8.37 11.18 -3.70
CA SER A 126 9.42 11.76 -2.87
C SER A 126 10.59 12.31 -3.69
N GLU A 127 11.05 11.55 -4.69
CA GLU A 127 12.12 11.96 -5.60
C GLU A 127 11.74 13.22 -6.40
N ARG A 128 10.50 13.29 -6.92
CA ARG A 128 10.04 14.47 -7.67
C ARG A 128 9.89 15.69 -6.76
N LYS A 129 9.36 15.51 -5.55
CA LYS A 129 9.31 16.58 -4.54
C LYS A 129 10.70 17.12 -4.21
N GLN A 130 11.68 16.26 -4.04
CA GLN A 130 13.07 16.65 -3.78
C GLN A 130 13.69 17.37 -4.99
N ALA A 131 13.40 16.92 -6.21
CA ALA A 131 13.85 17.60 -7.43
C ALA A 131 13.32 19.03 -7.50
N PHE A 132 12.01 19.22 -7.31
CA PHE A 132 11.42 20.57 -7.26
C PHE A 132 12.02 21.45 -6.15
N SER A 133 12.25 20.90 -4.95
CA SER A 133 12.90 21.63 -3.87
C SER A 133 14.31 22.08 -4.27
N SER A 134 15.09 21.22 -4.94
CA SER A 134 16.44 21.56 -5.41
C SER A 134 16.43 22.62 -6.50
N GLU A 135 15.48 22.53 -7.45
CA GLU A 135 15.28 23.53 -8.49
C GLU A 135 14.91 24.91 -7.90
N MET A 136 14.04 24.91 -6.88
CA MET A 136 13.69 26.14 -6.14
C MET A 136 14.91 26.74 -5.43
N ASP A 137 15.73 25.91 -4.76
CA ASP A 137 16.95 26.36 -4.08
C ASP A 137 17.96 26.97 -5.07
N GLU A 138 18.09 26.41 -6.28
CA GLU A 138 18.93 26.92 -7.35
C GLU A 138 18.44 28.29 -7.84
N LEU A 139 17.14 28.42 -8.13
CA LEU A 139 16.52 29.68 -8.52
C LEU A 139 16.67 30.76 -7.43
N GLU A 140 16.49 30.39 -6.16
CA GLU A 140 16.72 31.30 -5.03
C GLU A 140 18.16 31.76 -4.95
N SER A 141 19.13 30.87 -5.17
CA SER A 141 20.54 31.23 -5.21
C SER A 141 20.87 32.18 -6.36
N ASP A 142 20.20 32.02 -7.50
CA ASP A 142 20.38 32.92 -8.66
C ASP A 142 19.70 34.27 -8.45
N ASP A 143 18.52 34.29 -7.81
CA ASP A 143 17.83 35.52 -7.40
C ASP A 143 18.70 36.40 -6.51
N LEU A 144 19.46 35.80 -5.58
CA LEU A 144 20.38 36.54 -4.71
C LEU A 144 21.55 37.23 -5.48
N LYS A 145 21.80 36.82 -6.71
CA LYS A 145 22.81 37.40 -7.59
C LYS A 145 22.27 38.55 -8.45
N ILE A 146 20.94 38.75 -8.45
CA ILE A 146 20.31 39.86 -9.17
C ILE A 146 20.67 41.15 -8.45
N SER A 147 21.73 41.77 -8.94
CA SER A 147 22.18 43.09 -8.52
C SER A 147 22.97 43.70 -9.67
N SER A 148 22.54 44.82 -10.15
CA SER A 148 23.20 45.50 -11.27
C SER A 148 23.49 46.98 -10.98
N ALA A 149 24.50 47.50 -11.66
CA ALA A 149 24.88 48.92 -11.60
C ALA A 149 23.87 49.82 -12.32
N ASN A 150 22.97 49.24 -13.16
CA ASN A 150 21.94 50.00 -13.86
C ASN A 150 20.58 49.28 -13.81
N ALA A 151 19.50 50.04 -13.87
CA ALA A 151 18.15 49.59 -13.75
C ALA A 151 17.66 48.72 -14.94
N GLU A 152 18.24 48.87 -16.13
CA GLU A 152 17.85 48.09 -17.32
C GLU A 152 18.38 46.67 -17.21
N ASP A 153 19.62 46.46 -16.78
CA ASP A 153 20.19 45.13 -16.55
C ASP A 153 19.48 44.42 -15.40
N GLU A 154 19.18 45.12 -14.30
CA GLU A 154 18.41 44.59 -13.18
C GLU A 154 17.00 44.16 -13.62
N LEU A 155 16.33 44.98 -14.45
CA LEU A 155 15.05 44.64 -15.04
C LEU A 155 15.12 43.36 -15.89
N ALA A 156 16.14 43.25 -16.76
CA ALA A 156 16.31 42.09 -17.62
C ALA A 156 16.54 40.80 -16.79
N MET A 157 17.38 40.89 -15.75
CA MET A 157 17.65 39.75 -14.84
C MET A 157 16.40 39.36 -14.04
N THR A 158 15.65 40.32 -13.50
CA THR A 158 14.41 40.06 -12.73
C THR A 158 13.33 39.48 -13.62
N ALA A 159 13.18 39.96 -14.85
CA ALA A 159 12.21 39.38 -15.80
C ALA A 159 12.56 37.94 -16.15
N SER A 160 13.84 37.65 -16.42
CA SER A 160 14.31 36.30 -16.70
C SER A 160 14.11 35.36 -15.51
N SER A 161 14.39 35.83 -14.30
CA SER A 161 14.12 35.01 -13.09
C SER A 161 12.64 34.75 -12.90
N PHE A 162 11.75 35.72 -13.11
CA PHE A 162 10.32 35.50 -13.06
C PHE A 162 9.87 34.42 -14.07
N GLU A 163 10.39 34.45 -15.30
CA GLU A 163 10.08 33.47 -16.34
C GLU A 163 10.48 32.05 -15.87
N GLN A 164 11.65 31.88 -15.24
CA GLN A 164 12.11 30.61 -14.70
C GLN A 164 11.20 30.08 -13.56
N TRP A 165 10.80 30.98 -12.65
CA TRP A 165 9.85 30.61 -11.59
C TRP A 165 8.45 30.26 -12.14
N ASP A 166 7.99 30.93 -13.19
CA ASP A 166 6.69 30.67 -13.84
C ASP A 166 6.71 29.34 -14.62
N GLU A 167 7.86 28.98 -15.23
CA GLU A 167 8.09 27.67 -15.86
C GLU A 167 8.08 26.55 -14.82
N LEU A 168 8.83 26.69 -13.73
CA LEU A 168 8.83 25.73 -12.61
C LEU A 168 7.42 25.55 -12.03
N LEU A 169 6.68 26.65 -11.83
CA LEU A 169 5.29 26.60 -11.38
C LEU A 169 4.41 25.78 -12.33
N SER A 170 4.59 25.95 -13.64
CA SER A 170 3.85 25.18 -14.64
C SER A 170 4.17 23.68 -14.56
N GLU A 171 5.43 23.32 -14.42
CA GLU A 171 5.85 21.93 -14.25
C GLU A 171 5.29 21.30 -12.96
N MET A 172 5.22 22.06 -11.86
CA MET A 172 4.62 21.60 -10.61
C MET A 172 3.12 21.34 -10.77
N TYR A 173 2.39 22.18 -11.51
CA TYR A 173 0.99 21.96 -11.83
C TYR A 173 0.78 20.74 -12.74
N ASP A 174 1.60 20.56 -13.75
CA ASP A 174 1.56 19.38 -14.64
C ASP A 174 1.79 18.09 -13.84
N TYR A 175 2.70 18.10 -12.90
CA TYR A 175 2.91 16.97 -11.99
C TYR A 175 1.69 16.72 -11.10
N LEU A 176 1.12 17.75 -10.49
CA LEU A 176 -0.07 17.64 -9.64
C LEU A 176 -1.29 17.11 -10.41
N ALA A 177 -1.44 17.44 -11.69
CA ALA A 177 -2.47 16.88 -12.57
C ALA A 177 -2.39 15.36 -12.69
N GLY A 178 -1.18 14.79 -12.59
CA GLY A 178 -0.96 13.35 -12.65
C GLY A 178 -1.12 12.61 -11.31
N VAL A 179 -1.00 13.31 -10.19
CA VAL A 179 -0.98 12.66 -8.86
C VAL A 179 -2.18 12.97 -7.97
N LEU A 180 -2.87 14.07 -8.20
CA LEU A 180 -4.11 14.40 -7.48
C LEU A 180 -5.30 13.68 -8.09
N ASN A 181 -6.28 13.31 -7.25
CA ASN A 181 -7.56 12.86 -7.78
C ASN A 181 -8.30 14.03 -8.48
N ALA A 182 -9.26 13.68 -9.35
CA ALA A 182 -9.95 14.65 -10.21
C ALA A 182 -10.60 15.81 -9.44
N ASP A 183 -11.23 15.54 -8.29
CA ASP A 183 -11.92 16.58 -7.50
C ASP A 183 -10.92 17.56 -6.86
N ARG A 184 -9.81 17.04 -6.33
CA ARG A 184 -8.75 17.87 -5.75
C ARG A 184 -8.05 18.70 -6.80
N TYR A 185 -7.80 18.11 -7.97
CA TYR A 185 -7.16 18.84 -9.08
C TYR A 185 -8.09 19.94 -9.61
N ALA A 186 -9.38 19.67 -9.83
CA ALA A 186 -10.34 20.67 -10.25
C ALA A 186 -10.45 21.85 -9.27
N SER A 187 -10.44 21.56 -7.96
CA SER A 187 -10.40 22.60 -6.92
C SER A 187 -9.14 23.44 -7.00
N GLU A 188 -7.98 22.81 -7.24
CA GLU A 188 -6.71 23.50 -7.35
C GLU A 188 -6.61 24.32 -8.64
N GLU A 189 -7.18 23.86 -9.75
CA GLU A 189 -7.29 24.64 -10.99
C GLU A 189 -8.11 25.92 -10.81
N GLU A 190 -9.20 25.86 -10.06
CA GLU A 190 -10.00 27.04 -9.70
C GLU A 190 -9.22 28.01 -8.80
N ASN A 191 -8.45 27.48 -7.85
CA ASN A 191 -7.56 28.27 -7.01
C ASN A 191 -6.45 28.94 -7.82
N TYR A 192 -5.90 28.23 -8.81
CA TYR A 192 -4.88 28.76 -9.71
C TYR A 192 -5.40 29.98 -10.51
N LYS A 193 -6.60 29.88 -11.09
CA LYS A 193 -7.20 31.00 -11.84
C LYS A 193 -7.37 32.25 -10.98
N LYS A 194 -7.82 32.08 -9.73
CA LYS A 194 -7.92 33.21 -8.77
C LYS A 194 -6.57 33.77 -8.42
N TRP A 195 -5.61 32.89 -8.14
CA TRP A 195 -4.25 33.28 -7.80
C TRP A 195 -3.56 34.06 -8.93
N VAL A 196 -3.71 33.66 -10.20
CA VAL A 196 -3.19 34.40 -11.37
C VAL A 196 -3.76 35.83 -11.40
N ALA A 197 -5.07 35.97 -11.22
CA ALA A 197 -5.70 37.30 -11.19
C ALA A 197 -5.20 38.17 -10.04
N GLU A 198 -4.98 37.60 -8.87
CA GLU A 198 -4.39 38.29 -7.70
C GLU A 198 -2.93 38.72 -7.94
N ARG A 199 -2.13 37.81 -8.54
CA ARG A 199 -0.75 38.11 -8.92
C ARG A 199 -0.67 39.30 -9.88
N ASP A 200 -1.45 39.24 -10.93
CA ASP A 200 -1.39 40.25 -11.99
C ASP A 200 -1.90 41.62 -11.50
N SER A 201 -2.98 41.65 -10.74
CA SER A 201 -3.46 42.85 -10.07
C SER A 201 -2.47 43.42 -9.06
N GLY A 202 -1.79 42.57 -8.30
CA GLY A 202 -0.73 42.99 -7.37
C GLY A 202 0.47 43.59 -8.10
N ALA A 203 0.86 43.04 -9.23
CA ALA A 203 1.92 43.54 -10.06
C ALA A 203 1.60 44.94 -10.68
N GLU A 204 0.35 45.14 -11.12
CA GLU A 204 -0.13 46.45 -11.59
C GLU A 204 -0.09 47.51 -10.47
N ASN A 205 -0.52 47.12 -9.27
CA ASN A 205 -0.46 47.98 -8.08
C ASN A 205 1.00 48.35 -7.73
N ALA A 206 1.93 47.39 -7.75
CA ALA A 206 3.35 47.65 -7.51
C ALA A 206 3.93 48.60 -8.54
N ALA A 207 3.60 48.43 -9.82
CA ALA A 207 4.03 49.32 -10.90
C ALA A 207 3.49 50.76 -10.75
N SER A 208 2.30 50.93 -10.16
CA SER A 208 1.70 52.25 -10.02
C SER A 208 2.38 53.14 -8.95
N ALA A 209 3.29 52.58 -8.15
CA ALA A 209 3.99 53.30 -7.08
C ALA A 209 5.11 54.25 -7.58
N THR A 210 5.46 54.21 -8.87
CA THR A 210 6.52 55.04 -9.48
C THR A 210 6.06 55.62 -10.81
N GLU A 211 6.69 56.70 -11.25
CA GLU A 211 6.44 57.32 -12.57
C GLU A 211 7.42 56.83 -13.63
N ASP A 212 8.60 56.38 -13.25
CA ASP A 212 9.64 55.93 -14.18
C ASP A 212 9.27 54.59 -14.83
N SER A 213 9.41 54.51 -16.16
CA SER A 213 8.96 53.34 -16.94
C SER A 213 9.74 52.08 -16.61
N THR A 214 11.05 52.15 -16.41
CA THR A 214 11.90 51.00 -16.07
C THR A 214 11.63 50.55 -14.65
N GLN A 215 11.47 51.49 -13.72
CA GLN A 215 11.10 51.16 -12.34
C GLN A 215 9.68 50.55 -12.21
N LYS A 216 8.72 50.98 -13.04
CA LYS A 216 7.38 50.33 -13.12
C LYS A 216 7.49 48.89 -13.50
N GLN A 217 8.26 48.56 -14.54
CA GLN A 217 8.44 47.20 -15.02
C GLN A 217 9.19 46.35 -13.98
N LEU A 218 10.27 46.91 -13.39
CA LEU A 218 11.00 46.21 -12.33
C LEU A 218 10.15 45.90 -11.14
N ALA A 219 9.33 46.84 -10.65
CA ALA A 219 8.39 46.60 -9.55
C ALA A 219 7.36 45.53 -9.88
N SER A 220 6.84 45.55 -11.12
CA SER A 220 5.88 44.53 -11.60
C SER A 220 6.49 43.13 -11.61
N TYR A 221 7.67 42.96 -12.22
CA TYR A 221 8.35 41.67 -12.31
C TYR A 221 8.79 41.15 -10.94
N SER A 222 9.32 42.01 -10.07
CA SER A 222 9.71 41.66 -8.70
C SER A 222 8.54 41.17 -7.90
N PHE A 223 7.36 41.81 -8.05
CA PHE A 223 6.12 41.32 -7.40
C PHE A 223 5.71 39.97 -7.96
N LYS A 224 5.63 39.79 -9.28
CA LYS A 224 5.28 38.53 -9.91
C LYS A 224 6.20 37.40 -9.49
N GLN A 225 7.53 37.63 -9.52
CA GLN A 225 8.54 36.68 -9.10
C GLN A 225 8.30 36.20 -7.65
N SER A 226 8.21 37.13 -6.69
CA SER A 226 8.02 36.80 -5.28
C SER A 226 6.69 36.10 -5.02
N TYR A 227 5.62 36.48 -5.74
CA TYR A 227 4.30 35.88 -5.62
C TYR A 227 4.25 34.47 -6.22
N THR A 228 4.96 34.24 -7.34
CA THR A 228 5.11 32.92 -7.98
C THR A 228 5.92 31.98 -7.12
N LYS A 229 7.04 32.42 -6.55
CA LYS A 229 7.84 31.69 -5.59
C LYS A 229 7.02 31.20 -4.40
N ALA A 230 6.25 32.08 -3.75
CA ALA A 230 5.37 31.72 -2.65
C ALA A 230 4.28 30.70 -3.05
N ARG A 231 3.91 30.66 -4.33
CA ARG A 231 2.99 29.64 -4.86
C ARG A 231 3.68 28.29 -5.03
N CYS A 232 4.92 28.26 -5.54
CA CYS A 232 5.72 27.05 -5.64
C CYS A 232 5.91 26.40 -4.25
N ASP A 233 6.21 27.19 -3.20
CA ASP A 233 6.29 26.69 -1.82
C ASP A 233 5.02 25.96 -1.40
N LYS A 234 3.85 26.59 -1.65
CA LYS A 234 2.56 25.95 -1.32
C LYS A 234 2.30 24.65 -2.08
N LEU A 235 2.67 24.61 -3.37
CA LEU A 235 2.49 23.40 -4.17
C LEU A 235 3.44 22.29 -3.70
N LEU A 236 4.66 22.64 -3.31
CA LEU A 236 5.62 21.68 -2.74
C LEU A 236 5.08 21.02 -1.47
N ASP A 237 4.39 21.78 -0.60
CA ASP A 237 3.75 21.27 0.61
C ASP A 237 2.56 20.33 0.30
N MET A 238 1.93 20.47 -0.88
CA MET A 238 0.83 19.63 -1.33
C MET A 238 1.28 18.27 -1.91
N MET A 239 2.54 18.18 -2.32
CA MET A 239 3.19 16.97 -2.84
C MET A 239 3.69 16.07 -1.70
#